data_92b561fc88116cb522835af1f4104d93
#
_entry.id   92b561fc88116cb522835af1f4104d93
#
_cell.length_a   1.000
_cell.length_b   1.000
_cell.length_c   1.000
_cell.angle_alpha   90.00
_cell.angle_beta   90.00
_cell.angle_gamma   90.00
#
_symmetry.space_group_name_H-M   'P 1'
#
loop_
_entity.id
_entity.type
_entity.pdbx_description
1 polymer ?
#
loop_
_entity_poly.entity_id
_entity_poly.type
_entity_poly.pdbx_seq_one_letter_code
_entity_poly.pdbx_strand_id
1 'polypeptide(L)'
;MQIIISPAKKMKEDIDSFACRDLPALLPRTRVLLRHLRGLDVPSLRKLLSCNDQIAELNYARFQTMDLERDLTPALLAYEGIQYRYMAPAVFTSDALEYVQEHLRILSGFYGVLRPFDGVRPYRLEMQAKLKTDFCASMYDFWGEDLARLLDGEGVLLNLASAEYSRSVLPHLPPGIRVITPIFGERNGAERVVEKGVYVKMARGEMVRFLAEQGTDKPDALTEFDRLGRSEEHTA
;
A
#
# COMPACT_ATOMS: atom_id res chain seq x y z
N MET A 1 16.74 -5.43 0.97
CA MET A 1 15.49 -5.48 1.80
C MET A 1 14.35 -4.87 1.02
N GLN A 2 13.20 -5.53 0.96
CA GLN A 2 11.97 -4.92 0.41
C GLN A 2 11.06 -4.40 1.53
N ILE A 3 10.27 -3.39 1.21
CA ILE A 3 9.35 -2.73 2.15
C ILE A 3 7.94 -2.80 1.59
N ILE A 4 6.97 -3.32 2.35
CA ILE A 4 5.56 -3.26 1.97
C ILE A 4 4.78 -2.28 2.83
N ILE A 5 3.91 -1.48 2.21
CA ILE A 5 3.02 -0.54 2.88
C ILE A 5 1.57 -0.68 2.42
N SER A 6 0.65 -0.19 3.24
CA SER A 6 -0.76 -0.07 2.84
C SER A 6 -0.99 1.16 1.95
N PRO A 7 -2.03 1.13 1.11
CA PRO A 7 -2.52 2.31 0.40
C PRO A 7 -3.25 3.25 1.37
N ALA A 8 -3.77 4.35 0.86
CA ALA A 8 -4.74 5.18 1.56
C ALA A 8 -6.12 5.08 0.89
N LYS A 9 -7.19 5.35 1.66
CA LYS A 9 -8.55 5.37 1.14
C LYS A 9 -8.83 6.56 0.23
N LYS A 10 -8.12 7.67 0.42
CA LYS A 10 -8.23 8.88 -0.37
C LYS A 10 -7.09 8.94 -1.38
N MET A 11 -7.42 9.35 -2.58
CA MET A 11 -6.45 9.54 -3.66
C MET A 11 -6.72 10.86 -4.38
N LYS A 12 -5.67 11.46 -4.90
CA LYS A 12 -5.68 12.63 -5.78
C LYS A 12 -5.15 12.28 -7.17
N GLU A 13 -5.41 13.15 -8.11
CA GLU A 13 -4.73 13.20 -9.41
C GLU A 13 -3.59 14.21 -9.34
N ASP A 14 -2.44 13.82 -9.87
CA ASP A 14 -1.23 14.63 -9.95
C ASP A 14 -0.43 14.14 -11.17
N ILE A 15 -0.84 14.63 -12.34
CA ILE A 15 -0.29 14.19 -13.62
C ILE A 15 0.95 14.99 -14.05
N ASP A 16 1.25 16.08 -13.33
CA ASP A 16 2.27 17.07 -13.76
C ASP A 16 3.55 17.02 -12.91
N SER A 17 3.48 16.56 -11.64
CA SER A 17 4.62 16.64 -10.72
C SER A 17 5.77 15.69 -11.07
N PHE A 18 5.45 14.45 -11.44
CA PHE A 18 6.42 13.43 -11.84
C PHE A 18 5.84 12.52 -12.92
N ALA A 19 6.70 12.10 -13.84
CA ALA A 19 6.32 11.11 -14.86
C ALA A 19 6.14 9.72 -14.23
N CYS A 20 5.12 9.01 -14.67
CA CYS A 20 5.01 7.57 -14.42
C CYS A 20 6.12 6.83 -15.18
N ARG A 21 6.71 5.81 -14.56
CA ARG A 21 7.78 5.02 -15.20
C ARG A 21 7.23 3.77 -15.88
N ASP A 22 6.22 3.15 -15.27
CA ASP A 22 5.62 1.91 -15.74
C ASP A 22 4.12 1.87 -15.49
N LEU A 23 3.46 0.85 -16.04
CA LEU A 23 2.12 0.44 -15.68
C LEU A 23 2.19 -0.64 -14.57
N PRO A 24 1.12 -0.75 -13.74
CA PRO A 24 1.04 -1.79 -12.72
C PRO A 24 1.23 -3.20 -13.29
N ALA A 25 2.10 -4.00 -12.68
CA ALA A 25 2.45 -5.33 -13.17
C ALA A 25 1.24 -6.28 -13.31
N LEU A 26 0.23 -6.13 -12.44
CA LEU A 26 -1.00 -6.93 -12.45
C LEU A 26 -2.17 -6.25 -13.17
N LEU A 27 -1.89 -5.33 -14.11
CA LEU A 27 -2.92 -4.61 -14.85
C LEU A 27 -3.95 -5.52 -15.56
N PRO A 28 -3.59 -6.69 -16.12
CA PRO A 28 -4.57 -7.63 -16.65
C PRO A 28 -5.61 -8.08 -15.62
N ARG A 29 -5.18 -8.33 -14.38
CA ARG A 29 -6.06 -8.67 -13.27
C ARG A 29 -6.93 -7.48 -12.85
N THR A 30 -6.35 -6.28 -12.81
CA THR A 30 -7.07 -5.02 -12.55
C THR A 30 -8.21 -4.80 -13.57
N ARG A 31 -7.99 -5.14 -14.84
CA ARG A 31 -9.02 -5.05 -15.87
C ARG A 31 -10.23 -5.97 -15.61
N VAL A 32 -10.00 -7.14 -15.01
CA VAL A 32 -11.09 -8.04 -14.59
C VAL A 32 -11.92 -7.37 -13.50
N LEU A 33 -11.29 -6.81 -12.48
CA LEU A 33 -11.96 -6.06 -11.41
C LEU A 33 -12.70 -4.86 -11.96
N LEU A 34 -12.08 -4.06 -12.82
CA LEU A 34 -12.70 -2.88 -13.41
C LEU A 34 -13.96 -3.23 -14.19
N ARG A 35 -13.93 -4.30 -14.98
CA ARG A 35 -15.09 -4.77 -15.74
C ARG A 35 -16.25 -5.14 -14.80
N HIS A 36 -15.96 -5.85 -13.72
CA HIS A 36 -16.96 -6.21 -12.72
C HIS A 36 -17.53 -4.94 -12.04
N LEU A 37 -16.67 -4.03 -11.58
CA LEU A 37 -17.07 -2.81 -10.89
C LEU A 37 -17.91 -1.88 -11.77
N ARG A 38 -17.65 -1.83 -13.08
CA ARG A 38 -18.47 -1.10 -14.07
C ARG A 38 -19.88 -1.66 -14.21
N GLY A 39 -20.06 -2.94 -13.98
CA GLY A 39 -21.38 -3.60 -14.05
C GLY A 39 -22.24 -3.39 -12.80
N LEU A 40 -21.68 -2.82 -11.71
CA LEU A 40 -22.43 -2.55 -10.48
C LEU A 40 -23.17 -1.23 -10.57
N ASP A 41 -24.36 -1.17 -9.97
CA ASP A 41 -25.06 0.09 -9.69
C ASP A 41 -24.51 0.77 -8.42
N VAL A 42 -24.90 2.04 -8.19
CA VAL A 42 -24.42 2.83 -7.05
C VAL A 42 -24.75 2.17 -5.69
N PRO A 43 -25.97 1.63 -5.44
CA PRO A 43 -26.29 0.92 -4.20
C PRO A 43 -25.39 -0.30 -3.94
N SER A 44 -25.15 -1.11 -4.97
CA SER A 44 -24.27 -2.29 -4.88
C SER A 44 -22.83 -1.88 -4.60
N LEU A 45 -22.33 -0.86 -5.29
CA LEU A 45 -21.00 -0.31 -5.07
C LEU A 45 -20.86 0.28 -3.65
N ARG A 46 -21.87 1.01 -3.16
CA ARG A 46 -21.92 1.50 -1.79
C ARG A 46 -21.77 0.38 -0.76
N LYS A 47 -22.47 -0.72 -0.95
CA LYS A 47 -22.41 -1.90 -0.10
C LYS A 47 -21.02 -2.55 -0.15
N LEU A 48 -20.46 -2.72 -1.34
CA LEU A 48 -19.14 -3.30 -1.56
C LEU A 48 -18.05 -2.47 -0.87
N LEU A 49 -18.06 -1.15 -1.08
CA LEU A 49 -17.07 -0.22 -0.54
C LEU A 49 -17.31 0.16 0.94
N SER A 50 -18.44 -0.27 1.52
CA SER A 50 -18.86 0.08 2.88
C SER A 50 -18.70 1.59 3.17
N CYS A 51 -19.30 2.43 2.31
CA CYS A 51 -19.15 3.88 2.32
C CYS A 51 -20.51 4.60 2.27
N ASN A 52 -20.51 5.94 2.37
CA ASN A 52 -21.69 6.77 2.14
C ASN A 52 -22.01 6.93 0.64
N ASP A 53 -23.19 7.52 0.35
CA ASP A 53 -23.66 7.68 -1.03
C ASP A 53 -22.72 8.55 -1.87
N GLN A 54 -22.23 9.65 -1.32
CA GLN A 54 -21.31 10.57 -2.01
C GLN A 54 -20.02 9.86 -2.48
N ILE A 55 -19.46 9.01 -1.65
CA ILE A 55 -18.26 8.23 -2.01
C ILE A 55 -18.60 7.15 -3.05
N ALA A 56 -19.77 6.53 -2.94
CA ALA A 56 -20.21 5.52 -3.90
C ALA A 56 -20.43 6.14 -5.29
N GLU A 57 -21.12 7.27 -5.38
CA GLU A 57 -21.36 8.02 -6.62
C GLU A 57 -20.05 8.48 -7.27
N LEU A 58 -19.13 9.05 -6.46
CA LEU A 58 -17.81 9.44 -6.95
C LEU A 58 -17.05 8.26 -7.57
N ASN A 59 -17.04 7.10 -6.89
CA ASN A 59 -16.30 5.95 -7.39
C ASN A 59 -17.03 5.25 -8.53
N TYR A 60 -18.36 5.27 -8.56
CA TYR A 60 -19.15 4.85 -9.72
C TYR A 60 -18.73 5.65 -10.96
N ALA A 61 -18.75 6.99 -10.89
CA ALA A 61 -18.33 7.84 -12.00
C ALA A 61 -16.87 7.56 -12.42
N ARG A 62 -15.97 7.42 -11.46
CA ARG A 62 -14.55 7.06 -11.71
C ARG A 62 -14.43 5.76 -12.49
N PHE A 63 -15.08 4.68 -12.04
CA PHE A 63 -14.99 3.38 -12.71
C PHE A 63 -15.59 3.40 -14.11
N GLN A 64 -16.71 4.14 -14.35
CA GLN A 64 -17.32 4.23 -15.67
C GLN A 64 -16.37 4.87 -16.70
N THR A 65 -15.63 5.91 -16.32
CA THR A 65 -14.77 6.68 -17.22
C THR A 65 -13.29 6.32 -17.17
N MET A 66 -12.89 5.46 -16.22
CA MET A 66 -11.48 5.13 -15.95
C MET A 66 -10.79 4.54 -17.17
N ASP A 67 -9.73 5.17 -17.64
CA ASP A 67 -8.72 4.58 -18.52
C ASP A 67 -7.51 4.20 -17.68
N LEU A 68 -7.09 2.94 -17.76
CA LEU A 68 -5.97 2.40 -16.95
C LEU A 68 -4.59 2.73 -17.53
N GLU A 69 -4.54 3.41 -18.67
CA GLU A 69 -3.30 3.71 -19.41
C GLU A 69 -3.13 5.22 -19.70
N ARG A 70 -4.13 6.05 -19.37
CA ARG A 70 -4.10 7.50 -19.63
C ARG A 70 -4.33 8.32 -18.37
N ASP A 71 -3.81 9.55 -18.38
CA ASP A 71 -3.94 10.52 -17.28
C ASP A 71 -3.55 9.92 -15.93
N LEU A 72 -2.41 9.25 -15.91
CA LEU A 72 -1.95 8.49 -14.77
C LEU A 72 -1.17 9.37 -13.80
N THR A 73 -1.32 9.07 -12.52
CA THR A 73 -0.55 9.66 -11.43
C THR A 73 0.38 8.60 -10.86
N PRO A 74 1.66 8.88 -10.57
CA PRO A 74 2.52 7.95 -9.85
C PRO A 74 1.90 7.50 -8.53
N ALA A 75 1.88 6.20 -8.26
CA ALA A 75 1.21 5.62 -7.09
C ALA A 75 1.63 6.28 -5.77
N LEU A 76 2.93 6.57 -5.61
CA LEU A 76 3.48 7.23 -4.43
C LEU A 76 2.85 8.60 -4.15
N LEU A 77 2.46 9.35 -5.19
CA LEU A 77 1.87 10.68 -5.10
C LEU A 77 0.35 10.66 -5.11
N ALA A 78 -0.25 9.59 -5.63
CA ALA A 78 -1.69 9.45 -5.76
C ALA A 78 -2.39 9.25 -4.41
N TYR A 79 -1.76 8.53 -3.47
CA TYR A 79 -2.39 8.22 -2.18
C TYR A 79 -2.28 9.38 -1.19
N GLU A 80 -3.40 9.76 -0.59
CA GLU A 80 -3.50 10.78 0.46
C GLU A 80 -3.91 10.16 1.79
N GLY A 81 -3.01 10.18 2.77
CA GLY A 81 -3.25 9.64 4.11
C GLY A 81 -2.14 9.97 5.08
N ILE A 82 -2.34 9.65 6.36
CA ILE A 82 -1.39 9.98 7.42
C ILE A 82 -0.01 9.39 7.12
N GLN A 83 0.07 8.12 6.72
CA GLN A 83 1.34 7.45 6.38
C GLN A 83 2.08 8.19 5.26
N TYR A 84 1.38 8.57 4.18
CA TYR A 84 1.97 9.28 3.04
C TYR A 84 2.38 10.72 3.39
N ARG A 85 1.62 11.38 4.27
CA ARG A 85 1.98 12.72 4.77
C ARG A 85 3.28 12.69 5.56
N TYR A 86 3.48 11.69 6.42
CA TYR A 86 4.69 11.55 7.21
C TYR A 86 5.87 11.00 6.41
N MET A 87 5.62 10.17 5.42
CA MET A 87 6.63 9.79 4.43
C MET A 87 7.12 11.00 3.61
N ALA A 88 6.22 11.95 3.33
CA ALA A 88 6.49 13.20 2.63
C ALA A 88 7.28 13.03 1.31
N PRO A 89 6.82 12.23 0.35
CA PRO A 89 7.59 11.92 -0.87
C PRO A 89 7.88 13.15 -1.74
N ALA A 90 7.11 14.23 -1.62
CA ALA A 90 7.32 15.47 -2.37
C ALA A 90 8.62 16.20 -2.01
N VAL A 91 9.25 15.87 -0.88
CA VAL A 91 10.53 16.49 -0.45
C VAL A 91 11.70 15.51 -0.53
N PHE A 92 11.53 14.36 -1.16
CA PHE A 92 12.61 13.41 -1.38
C PHE A 92 13.63 13.94 -2.39
N THR A 93 14.91 13.67 -2.11
CA THR A 93 15.97 13.84 -3.09
C THR A 93 15.83 12.82 -4.23
N SER A 94 16.55 13.02 -5.32
CA SER A 94 16.57 12.04 -6.42
C SER A 94 16.99 10.65 -5.94
N ASP A 95 18.02 10.57 -5.07
CA ASP A 95 18.51 9.30 -4.54
C ASP A 95 17.46 8.61 -3.66
N ALA A 96 16.73 9.37 -2.83
CA ALA A 96 15.63 8.83 -2.02
C ALA A 96 14.46 8.34 -2.90
N LEU A 97 14.17 9.02 -4.02
CA LEU A 97 13.16 8.57 -4.98
C LEU A 97 13.56 7.28 -5.69
N GLU A 98 14.84 7.14 -6.08
CA GLU A 98 15.34 5.88 -6.64
C GLU A 98 15.30 4.76 -5.59
N TYR A 99 15.73 5.04 -4.37
CA TYR A 99 15.64 4.08 -3.28
C TYR A 99 14.22 3.54 -3.09
N VAL A 100 13.22 4.42 -2.98
CA VAL A 100 11.84 3.93 -2.81
C VAL A 100 11.32 3.20 -4.04
N GLN A 101 11.71 3.60 -5.25
CA GLN A 101 11.32 2.89 -6.48
C GLN A 101 11.83 1.45 -6.48
N GLU A 102 13.03 1.23 -5.98
CA GLU A 102 13.65 -0.09 -5.90
C GLU A 102 13.06 -0.93 -4.77
N HIS A 103 12.97 -0.36 -3.57
CA HIS A 103 12.70 -1.12 -2.35
C HIS A 103 11.25 -1.09 -1.88
N LEU A 104 10.44 -0.08 -2.23
CA LEU A 104 9.08 0.08 -1.72
C LEU A 104 8.05 -0.60 -2.63
N ARG A 105 7.08 -1.27 -2.01
CA ARG A 105 5.90 -1.82 -2.67
C ARG A 105 4.64 -1.36 -1.94
N ILE A 106 3.71 -0.80 -2.67
CA ILE A 106 2.42 -0.33 -2.15
C ILE A 106 1.38 -1.39 -2.47
N LEU A 107 0.80 -1.98 -1.43
CA LEU A 107 -0.28 -2.96 -1.60
C LEU A 107 -1.58 -2.24 -1.94
N SER A 108 -2.37 -2.83 -2.82
CA SER A 108 -3.58 -2.22 -3.35
C SER A 108 -4.68 -3.27 -3.54
N GLY A 109 -5.89 -3.01 -3.08
CA GLY A 109 -7.02 -3.88 -3.36
C GLY A 109 -7.38 -3.92 -4.85
N PHE A 110 -7.17 -2.84 -5.59
CA PHE A 110 -7.54 -2.73 -7.00
C PHE A 110 -6.40 -3.10 -7.97
N TYR A 111 -5.17 -2.67 -7.67
CA TYR A 111 -4.00 -2.88 -8.56
C TYR A 111 -3.07 -4.02 -8.11
N GLY A 112 -3.26 -4.58 -6.92
CA GLY A 112 -2.41 -5.63 -6.36
C GLY A 112 -1.16 -5.08 -5.68
N VAL A 113 0.00 -5.17 -6.31
CA VAL A 113 1.28 -4.61 -5.86
C VAL A 113 1.70 -3.52 -6.84
N LEU A 114 2.06 -2.36 -6.30
CA LEU A 114 2.52 -1.20 -7.06
C LEU A 114 3.94 -0.83 -6.65
N ARG A 115 4.75 -0.46 -7.64
CA ARG A 115 5.97 0.32 -7.41
C ARG A 115 5.61 1.80 -7.28
N PRO A 116 6.43 2.62 -6.61
CA PRO A 116 6.17 4.06 -6.40
C PRO A 116 5.78 4.86 -7.63
N PHE A 117 6.45 4.61 -8.76
CA PHE A 117 6.19 5.32 -10.01
C PHE A 117 5.34 4.55 -11.02
N ASP A 118 4.65 3.48 -10.60
CA ASP A 118 3.60 2.87 -11.41
C ASP A 118 2.42 3.85 -11.55
N GLY A 119 1.96 4.01 -12.78
CA GLY A 119 0.86 4.93 -13.08
C GLY A 119 -0.50 4.37 -12.66
N VAL A 120 -1.25 5.14 -11.86
CA VAL A 120 -2.56 4.74 -11.37
C VAL A 120 -3.62 5.82 -11.59
N ARG A 121 -4.89 5.40 -11.62
CA ARG A 121 -6.07 6.28 -11.53
C ARG A 121 -6.66 6.22 -10.14
N PRO A 122 -7.25 7.30 -9.62
CA PRO A 122 -7.94 7.28 -8.33
C PRO A 122 -9.11 6.29 -8.30
N TYR A 123 -9.15 5.49 -7.26
CA TYR A 123 -10.19 4.49 -6.99
C TYR A 123 -10.40 4.35 -5.49
N ARG A 124 -11.44 3.60 -5.12
CA ARG A 124 -11.59 3.06 -3.78
C ARG A 124 -12.02 1.59 -3.87
N LEU A 125 -11.17 0.71 -3.41
CA LEU A 125 -11.44 -0.71 -3.21
C LEU A 125 -10.44 -1.24 -2.20
N GLU A 126 -10.91 -1.52 -0.97
CA GLU A 126 -10.07 -2.03 0.09
C GLU A 126 -9.86 -3.54 -0.06
N MET A 127 -8.76 -4.08 0.52
CA MET A 127 -8.45 -5.51 0.43
C MET A 127 -9.49 -6.38 1.15
N GLN A 128 -10.14 -5.88 2.19
CA GLN A 128 -11.23 -6.55 2.91
C GLN A 128 -12.63 -6.25 2.36
N ALA A 129 -12.74 -5.59 1.20
CA ALA A 129 -14.03 -5.39 0.55
C ALA A 129 -14.73 -6.74 0.34
N LYS A 130 -16.04 -6.76 0.61
CA LYS A 130 -16.86 -7.99 0.55
C LYS A 130 -17.21 -8.35 -0.90
N LEU A 131 -16.19 -8.45 -1.73
CA LEU A 131 -16.33 -8.91 -3.11
C LEU A 131 -16.62 -10.42 -3.12
N LYS A 132 -17.72 -10.80 -3.73
CA LYS A 132 -18.07 -12.17 -4.03
C LYS A 132 -18.64 -12.22 -5.44
N THR A 133 -18.02 -12.98 -6.30
CA THR A 133 -18.34 -13.10 -7.72
C THR A 133 -18.33 -14.57 -8.13
N ASP A 134 -18.57 -14.85 -9.40
CA ASP A 134 -18.41 -16.19 -10.00
C ASP A 134 -16.92 -16.59 -10.14
N PHE A 135 -16.01 -15.62 -10.14
CA PHE A 135 -14.58 -15.87 -10.32
C PHE A 135 -13.75 -15.75 -9.02
N CYS A 136 -14.32 -15.27 -7.91
CA CYS A 136 -13.65 -15.27 -6.60
C CYS A 136 -14.62 -15.16 -5.42
N ALA A 137 -14.23 -15.72 -4.28
CA ALA A 137 -14.99 -15.68 -3.04
C ALA A 137 -14.67 -14.44 -2.18
N SER A 138 -13.53 -13.78 -2.40
CA SER A 138 -13.07 -12.58 -1.70
C SER A 138 -11.97 -11.89 -2.48
N MET A 139 -11.58 -10.68 -2.06
CA MET A 139 -10.39 -9.99 -2.61
C MET A 139 -9.09 -10.76 -2.34
N TYR A 140 -8.98 -11.43 -1.19
CA TYR A 140 -7.83 -12.27 -0.87
C TYR A 140 -7.74 -13.49 -1.81
N ASP A 141 -8.88 -14.12 -2.09
CA ASP A 141 -8.98 -15.22 -3.04
C ASP A 141 -8.69 -14.75 -4.48
N PHE A 142 -9.20 -13.57 -4.86
CA PHE A 142 -8.93 -12.98 -6.15
C PHE A 142 -7.43 -12.79 -6.42
N TRP A 143 -6.71 -12.26 -5.46
CA TRP A 143 -5.28 -12.03 -5.62
C TRP A 143 -4.44 -13.29 -5.39
N GLY A 144 -4.84 -14.17 -4.46
CA GLY A 144 -4.13 -15.39 -4.15
C GLY A 144 -2.63 -15.18 -3.92
N GLU A 145 -1.81 -15.93 -4.61
CA GLU A 145 -0.35 -15.87 -4.54
C GLU A 145 0.28 -14.78 -5.44
N ASP A 146 -0.51 -14.16 -6.33
CA ASP A 146 0.03 -13.25 -7.36
C ASP A 146 0.78 -12.08 -6.74
N LEU A 147 0.34 -11.61 -5.55
CA LEU A 147 0.99 -10.50 -4.86
C LEU A 147 2.37 -10.89 -4.33
N ALA A 148 2.48 -12.07 -3.72
CA ALA A 148 3.74 -12.55 -3.15
C ALA A 148 4.78 -12.85 -4.26
N ARG A 149 4.34 -13.30 -5.43
CA ARG A 149 5.22 -13.56 -6.58
C ARG A 149 5.90 -12.32 -7.14
N LEU A 150 5.37 -11.13 -6.87
CA LEU A 150 5.97 -9.84 -7.27
C LEU A 150 6.89 -9.25 -6.21
N LEU A 151 7.05 -9.93 -5.07
CA LEU A 151 8.04 -9.57 -4.07
C LEU A 151 9.28 -10.42 -4.33
N ASP A 152 10.45 -9.78 -4.21
CA ASP A 152 11.71 -10.49 -4.40
C ASP A 152 11.82 -11.61 -3.36
N GLY A 153 12.01 -12.83 -3.87
CA GLY A 153 11.97 -14.06 -3.09
C GLY A 153 13.18 -14.28 -2.18
N GLU A 154 14.08 -13.29 -2.05
CA GLU A 154 15.31 -13.42 -1.27
C GLU A 154 15.46 -12.30 -0.24
N GLY A 155 16.00 -12.65 0.91
CA GLY A 155 16.42 -11.70 1.93
C GLY A 155 15.34 -11.30 2.94
N VAL A 156 15.16 -9.99 3.14
CA VAL A 156 14.30 -9.43 4.20
C VAL A 156 13.14 -8.66 3.65
N LEU A 157 11.95 -8.93 4.16
CA LEU A 157 10.72 -8.16 3.93
C LEU A 157 10.36 -7.35 5.17
N LEU A 158 10.44 -6.04 5.07
CA LEU A 158 9.96 -5.12 6.09
C LEU A 158 8.47 -4.86 5.91
N ASN A 159 7.66 -5.35 6.84
CA ASN A 159 6.21 -5.19 6.81
C ASN A 159 5.77 -3.94 7.57
N LEU A 160 5.52 -2.86 6.86
CA LEU A 160 4.90 -1.62 7.34
C LEU A 160 3.43 -1.49 6.88
N ALA A 161 2.86 -2.57 6.36
CA ALA A 161 1.45 -2.63 6.00
C ALA A 161 0.56 -2.95 7.22
N SER A 162 -0.72 -2.59 7.14
CA SER A 162 -1.70 -3.03 8.12
C SER A 162 -2.01 -4.51 7.96
N ALA A 163 -2.55 -5.14 9.02
CA ALA A 163 -2.95 -6.54 8.98
C ALA A 163 -3.92 -6.87 7.84
N GLU A 164 -4.79 -5.92 7.46
CA GLU A 164 -5.67 -6.06 6.30
C GLU A 164 -4.89 -6.36 5.02
N TYR A 165 -3.82 -5.61 4.75
CA TYR A 165 -3.04 -5.75 3.51
C TYR A 165 -1.96 -6.81 3.64
N SER A 166 -1.25 -6.92 4.75
CA SER A 166 -0.19 -7.92 4.91
C SER A 166 -0.73 -9.35 4.84
N ARG A 167 -1.98 -9.62 5.25
CA ARG A 167 -2.66 -10.91 5.10
C ARG A 167 -2.82 -11.39 3.66
N SER A 168 -2.78 -10.50 2.68
CA SER A 168 -2.83 -10.88 1.26
C SER A 168 -1.47 -11.33 0.71
N VAL A 169 -0.40 -11.18 1.47
CA VAL A 169 0.97 -11.45 1.03
C VAL A 169 1.66 -12.48 1.92
N LEU A 170 1.70 -12.25 3.24
CA LEU A 170 2.54 -13.03 4.15
C LEU A 170 2.29 -14.55 4.11
N PRO A 171 1.04 -15.06 3.98
CA PRO A 171 0.78 -16.50 3.90
C PRO A 171 1.32 -17.17 2.62
N HIS A 172 1.65 -16.38 1.61
CA HIS A 172 2.05 -16.85 0.29
C HIS A 172 3.54 -16.63 -0.02
N LEU A 173 4.28 -16.08 0.95
CA LEU A 173 5.73 -15.87 0.78
C LEU A 173 6.47 -17.21 0.65
N PRO A 174 7.48 -17.30 -0.23
CA PRO A 174 8.31 -18.49 -0.33
C PRO A 174 9.10 -18.72 0.97
N PRO A 175 9.48 -19.97 1.25
CA PRO A 175 10.34 -20.29 2.40
C PRO A 175 11.67 -19.53 2.31
N GLY A 176 12.17 -19.07 3.47
CA GLY A 176 13.48 -18.41 3.58
C GLY A 176 13.43 -16.89 3.59
N ILE A 177 12.30 -16.26 3.31
CA ILE A 177 12.15 -14.82 3.50
C ILE A 177 12.01 -14.52 5.00
N ARG A 178 12.91 -13.68 5.52
CA ARG A 178 12.80 -13.13 6.88
C ARG A 178 11.84 -11.95 6.87
N VAL A 179 10.71 -12.06 7.57
CA VAL A 179 9.75 -10.95 7.73
C VAL A 179 10.04 -10.20 9.02
N ILE A 180 10.21 -8.87 8.92
CA ILE A 180 10.32 -7.97 10.08
C ILE A 180 9.06 -7.11 10.10
N THR A 181 8.34 -7.12 11.22
CA THR A 181 7.17 -6.26 11.44
C THR A 181 7.40 -5.41 12.68
N PRO A 182 7.81 -4.14 12.54
CA PRO A 182 8.01 -3.24 13.67
C PRO A 182 6.69 -2.95 14.39
N ILE A 183 6.75 -2.90 15.72
CA ILE A 183 5.64 -2.49 16.57
C ILE A 183 5.87 -1.07 17.05
N PHE A 184 4.98 -0.15 16.70
CA PHE A 184 5.06 1.26 17.04
C PHE A 184 4.05 1.60 18.14
N GLY A 185 4.51 1.83 19.36
CA GLY A 185 3.61 2.09 20.46
C GLY A 185 4.29 2.61 21.73
N GLU A 186 3.50 2.77 22.78
CA GLU A 186 3.97 3.15 24.11
C GLU A 186 3.98 1.93 25.02
N ARG A 187 5.04 1.76 25.81
CA ARG A 187 5.05 0.74 26.88
C ARG A 187 4.08 1.17 27.99
N ASN A 188 3.11 0.33 28.25
CA ASN A 188 2.23 0.51 29.40
C ASN A 188 2.82 -0.34 30.54
N GLY A 189 3.28 0.30 31.62
CA GLY A 189 3.90 -0.22 32.85
C GLY A 189 4.12 -1.73 33.09
N ALA A 190 3.49 -2.58 32.30
CA ALA A 190 3.49 -4.04 32.34
C ALA A 190 4.06 -4.67 31.07
N GLU A 191 5.18 -4.17 30.52
CA GLU A 191 5.93 -4.76 29.38
C GLU A 191 5.16 -4.86 28.04
N ARG A 192 3.90 -4.42 27.95
CA ARG A 192 3.12 -4.53 26.72
C ARG A 192 3.15 -3.22 25.95
N VAL A 193 3.54 -3.28 24.68
CA VAL A 193 3.44 -2.14 23.76
C VAL A 193 2.00 -1.96 23.31
N VAL A 194 1.44 -0.77 23.50
CA VAL A 194 0.09 -0.41 23.05
C VAL A 194 0.18 0.48 21.81
N GLU A 195 -0.28 -0.06 20.68
CA GLU A 195 -0.35 0.68 19.43
C GLU A 195 -1.54 1.64 19.40
N LYS A 196 -1.30 2.91 19.04
CA LYS A 196 -2.36 3.89 18.77
C LYS A 196 -2.46 4.07 17.24
N GLY A 197 -3.57 3.73 16.64
CA GLY A 197 -3.74 3.59 15.20
C GLY A 197 -3.32 4.80 14.34
N VAL A 198 -3.42 6.04 14.84
CA VAL A 198 -2.91 7.24 14.15
C VAL A 198 -1.38 7.28 14.23
N TYR A 199 -0.82 7.07 15.43
CA TYR A 199 0.61 7.07 15.65
C TYR A 199 1.34 6.00 14.82
N VAL A 200 0.80 4.80 14.76
CA VAL A 200 1.34 3.70 13.93
C VAL A 200 1.47 4.11 12.45
N LYS A 201 0.46 4.81 11.93
CA LYS A 201 0.50 5.31 10.53
C LYS A 201 1.57 6.38 10.35
N MET A 202 1.75 7.26 11.33
CA MET A 202 2.82 8.26 11.32
C MET A 202 4.19 7.58 11.31
N ALA A 203 4.42 6.67 12.24
CA ALA A 203 5.69 5.95 12.39
C ALA A 203 6.05 5.12 11.14
N ARG A 204 5.08 4.43 10.53
CA ARG A 204 5.29 3.70 9.26
C ARG A 204 5.71 4.63 8.12
N GLY A 205 5.14 5.82 8.04
CA GLY A 205 5.54 6.82 7.05
C GLY A 205 6.95 7.34 7.30
N GLU A 206 7.25 7.72 8.53
CA GLU A 206 8.59 8.18 8.94
C GLU A 206 9.66 7.11 8.77
N MET A 207 9.34 5.82 9.01
CA MET A 207 10.28 4.72 8.79
C MET A 207 10.66 4.60 7.31
N VAL A 208 9.70 4.67 6.40
CA VAL A 208 10.02 4.66 4.95
C VAL A 208 10.89 5.86 4.60
N ARG A 209 10.55 7.05 5.11
CA ARG A 209 11.32 8.28 4.90
C ARG A 209 12.74 8.15 5.44
N PHE A 210 12.89 7.67 6.66
CA PHE A 210 14.20 7.45 7.29
C PHE A 210 15.09 6.55 6.44
N LEU A 211 14.57 5.38 6.01
CA LEU A 211 15.33 4.44 5.19
C LEU A 211 15.70 5.02 3.82
N ALA A 212 14.78 5.78 3.20
CA ALA A 212 15.04 6.45 1.94
C ALA A 212 16.11 7.55 2.05
N GLU A 213 16.10 8.32 3.13
CA GLU A 213 17.11 9.36 3.40
C GLU A 213 18.49 8.77 3.74
N GLN A 214 18.53 7.59 4.38
CA GLN A 214 19.76 6.87 4.67
C GLN A 214 20.30 6.09 3.46
N GLY A 215 19.46 5.78 2.47
CA GLY A 215 19.83 4.98 1.31
C GLY A 215 20.27 3.55 1.69
N THR A 216 19.71 2.97 2.76
CA THR A 216 20.15 1.67 3.29
C THR A 216 19.06 0.61 3.18
N ASP A 217 19.49 -0.58 2.75
CA ASP A 217 18.66 -1.80 2.68
C ASP A 217 19.00 -2.82 3.78
N LYS A 218 19.86 -2.42 4.75
CA LYS A 218 20.32 -3.28 5.84
C LYS A 218 19.30 -3.28 6.98
N PRO A 219 18.86 -4.47 7.45
CA PRO A 219 17.90 -4.56 8.56
C PRO A 219 18.38 -3.92 9.87
N ASP A 220 19.71 -3.90 10.10
CA ASP A 220 20.27 -3.32 11.32
C ASP A 220 19.98 -1.82 11.45
N ALA A 221 19.83 -1.11 10.34
CA ALA A 221 19.45 0.31 10.34
C ALA A 221 18.07 0.57 10.98
N LEU A 222 17.21 -0.44 11.07
CA LEU A 222 15.92 -0.30 11.74
C LEU A 222 16.06 0.02 13.23
N THR A 223 17.17 -0.42 13.86
CA THR A 223 17.45 -0.15 15.28
C THR A 223 17.90 1.28 15.54
N GLU A 224 18.28 2.02 14.50
CA GLU A 224 18.71 3.42 14.57
C GLU A 224 17.53 4.41 14.40
N PHE A 225 16.34 3.89 14.15
CA PHE A 225 15.17 4.74 13.98
C PHE A 225 14.72 5.33 15.33
N ASP A 226 14.86 6.63 15.50
CA ASP A 226 14.52 7.38 16.71
C ASP A 226 13.47 8.49 16.49
N ARG A 227 12.85 8.53 15.30
CA ARG A 227 11.91 9.56 14.93
C ARG A 227 10.60 9.46 15.71
N LEU A 228 9.95 10.60 15.91
CA LEU A 228 8.74 10.75 16.74
C LEU A 228 8.97 10.57 18.23
N GLY A 229 10.24 10.58 18.70
CA GLY A 229 10.61 10.62 20.12
C GLY A 229 10.26 9.35 20.90
N ARG A 230 10.21 8.16 20.26
CA ARG A 230 9.84 6.89 20.89
C ARG A 230 10.72 5.75 20.41
N SER A 231 11.17 4.91 21.36
CA SER A 231 11.90 3.69 21.07
C SER A 231 11.01 2.60 20.49
N GLU A 232 11.55 1.82 19.57
CA GLU A 232 10.87 0.71 18.90
C GLU A 232 11.31 -0.62 19.50
N GLU A 233 10.40 -1.59 19.52
CA GLU A 233 10.71 -2.99 19.74
C GLU A 233 10.50 -3.76 18.44
N HIS A 234 11.51 -4.51 18.04
CA HIS A 234 11.43 -5.45 16.92
C HIS A 234 11.07 -6.83 17.45
N THR A 235 9.96 -7.39 16.98
CA THR A 235 9.69 -8.83 17.12
C THR A 235 10.16 -9.53 15.86
N ALA A 236 11.10 -10.45 16.03
CA ALA A 236 11.57 -11.36 14.98
C ALA A 236 10.58 -12.51 14.78
#